data_4966cb615e192ffb623e41decaf0cb32
#
_entry.id   4966cb615e192ffb623e41decaf0cb32
#
_cell.length_a   1.000
_cell.length_b   1.000
_cell.length_c   1.000
_cell.angle_alpha   90.00
_cell.angle_beta   90.00
_cell.angle_gamma   90.00
#
_symmetry.space_group_name_H-M   'P 1'
#
loop_
_entity.id
_entity.type
_entity.pdbx_description
1 polymer ?
#
loop_
_entity_poly.entity_id
_entity_poly.type
_entity_poly.pdbx_seq_one_letter_code
_entity_poly.pdbx_strand_id
1 'polypeptide(L)'
;MSLFDQLVDQAIGNNTELANLRVVVEKELLHHDIMLALSEAGLLEKLCFIGGTCLRACYGSNRLSEDLDFTGGADFNRDDLAQLKSTLIGKLQAKYGLHVEVSEPSKESGNVDTWKLRVQTRPGAQHLPAQRIHIDVCAIPSYMGVPKTLLNPYGVDMGTQGLILNAEALEEIYVDKILAFALRRGRIKSRDLWDLLWLKQQRIEPALQLIPNKLRDHKVELPDFLQKAAQRSAALTDDPQVKQDFRNEMQRFLPAQLVAQTLNNDKFWAYLTNEIPSLMRRAESSLKPQADSNDFMM
;
A
#
# COMPACT_ATOMS: atom_id res chain seq x y z
N MET A 1 18.67 23.33 -11.93
CA MET A 1 17.56 22.34 -11.89
C MET A 1 18.17 20.96 -12.15
N SER A 2 17.99 20.02 -11.25
CA SER A 2 18.49 18.66 -11.40
C SER A 2 17.67 17.90 -12.46
N LEU A 3 18.20 16.79 -12.98
CA LEU A 3 17.42 15.90 -13.86
C LEU A 3 16.16 15.42 -13.16
N PHE A 4 16.24 15.09 -11.86
CA PHE A 4 15.08 14.67 -11.09
C PHE A 4 14.00 15.75 -11.01
N ASP A 5 14.38 17.02 -10.76
CA ASP A 5 13.42 18.14 -10.75
C ASP A 5 12.70 18.29 -12.09
N GLN A 6 13.44 18.14 -13.22
CA GLN A 6 12.85 18.22 -14.56
C GLN A 6 11.81 17.12 -14.79
N LEU A 7 12.09 15.89 -14.37
CA LEU A 7 11.14 14.77 -14.48
C LEU A 7 9.90 15.01 -13.62
N VAL A 8 10.05 15.54 -12.40
CA VAL A 8 8.93 15.89 -11.52
C VAL A 8 8.08 17.01 -12.11
N ASP A 9 8.72 18.06 -12.65
CA ASP A 9 8.01 19.18 -13.28
C ASP A 9 7.24 18.73 -14.52
N GLN A 10 7.81 17.83 -15.33
CA GLN A 10 7.15 17.22 -16.48
C GLN A 10 5.96 16.35 -16.02
N ALA A 11 6.12 15.52 -15.00
CA ALA A 11 5.05 14.68 -14.45
C ALA A 11 3.86 15.51 -13.97
N ILE A 12 4.12 16.62 -13.27
CA ILE A 12 3.09 17.57 -12.80
C ILE A 12 2.50 18.35 -13.99
N GLY A 13 3.31 18.75 -14.96
CA GLY A 13 2.85 19.41 -16.17
C GLY A 13 1.87 18.56 -16.97
N ASN A 14 2.14 17.25 -17.05
CA ASN A 14 1.25 16.27 -17.69
C ASN A 14 -0.04 16.03 -16.88
N ASN A 15 -0.01 16.27 -15.56
CA ASN A 15 -1.10 16.01 -14.60
C ASN A 15 -1.25 17.18 -13.63
N THR A 16 -1.74 18.33 -14.10
CA THR A 16 -1.80 19.58 -13.32
C THR A 16 -2.61 19.47 -12.03
N GLU A 17 -3.55 18.53 -11.95
CA GLU A 17 -4.31 18.22 -10.74
C GLU A 17 -3.45 17.68 -9.58
N LEU A 18 -2.21 17.24 -9.87
CA LEU A 18 -1.26 16.73 -8.88
C LEU A 18 -0.30 17.81 -8.35
N ALA A 19 -0.43 19.08 -8.77
CA ALA A 19 0.50 20.14 -8.39
C ALA A 19 0.68 20.29 -6.86
N ASN A 20 -0.41 20.15 -6.11
CA ASN A 20 -0.39 20.22 -4.64
C ASN A 20 0.17 18.95 -3.97
N LEU A 21 0.42 17.89 -4.75
CA LEU A 21 0.90 16.59 -4.28
C LEU A 21 2.35 16.33 -4.69
N ARG A 22 3.09 17.37 -5.09
CA ARG A 22 4.47 17.27 -5.58
C ARG A 22 5.35 16.34 -4.73
N VAL A 23 5.27 16.43 -3.40
CA VAL A 23 6.08 15.62 -2.48
C VAL A 23 5.80 14.12 -2.65
N VAL A 24 4.54 13.74 -2.89
CA VAL A 24 4.17 12.34 -3.10
C VAL A 24 4.47 11.90 -4.54
N VAL A 25 4.31 12.79 -5.52
CA VAL A 25 4.74 12.53 -6.93
C VAL A 25 6.24 12.25 -6.98
N GLU A 26 7.07 13.02 -6.27
CA GLU A 26 8.51 12.76 -6.15
C GLU A 26 8.79 11.34 -5.64
N LYS A 27 8.04 10.87 -4.63
CA LYS A 27 8.18 9.51 -4.12
C LYS A 27 7.76 8.46 -5.15
N GLU A 28 6.62 8.66 -5.82
CA GLU A 28 6.16 7.70 -6.83
C GLU A 28 7.13 7.60 -8.02
N LEU A 29 7.77 8.69 -8.43
CA LEU A 29 8.84 8.61 -9.44
C LEU A 29 10.06 7.84 -8.91
N LEU A 30 10.46 8.07 -7.66
CA LEU A 30 11.52 7.27 -7.03
C LEU A 30 11.12 5.79 -6.88
N HIS A 31 9.85 5.46 -6.71
CA HIS A 31 9.39 4.05 -6.71
C HIS A 31 9.71 3.36 -8.03
N HIS A 32 9.54 4.05 -9.17
CA HIS A 32 9.94 3.49 -10.47
C HIS A 32 11.43 3.16 -10.51
N ASP A 33 12.28 4.08 -10.05
CA ASP A 33 13.73 3.86 -10.03
C ASP A 33 14.13 2.73 -9.07
N ILE A 34 13.49 2.66 -7.91
CA ILE A 34 13.72 1.60 -6.93
C ILE A 34 13.34 0.24 -7.54
N MET A 35 12.12 0.15 -8.11
CA MET A 35 11.63 -1.10 -8.71
C MET A 35 12.53 -1.57 -9.85
N LEU A 36 12.97 -0.65 -10.73
CA LEU A 36 13.89 -0.96 -11.81
C LEU A 36 15.23 -1.47 -11.26
N ALA A 37 15.83 -0.75 -10.31
CA ALA A 37 17.11 -1.11 -9.72
C ALA A 37 17.07 -2.49 -9.03
N LEU A 38 16.01 -2.76 -8.25
CA LEU A 38 15.85 -4.05 -7.58
C LEU A 38 15.59 -5.19 -8.57
N SER A 39 14.83 -4.93 -9.64
CA SER A 39 14.58 -5.91 -10.71
C SER A 39 15.86 -6.27 -11.46
N GLU A 40 16.64 -5.27 -11.88
CA GLU A 40 17.90 -5.49 -12.58
C GLU A 40 18.95 -6.23 -11.74
N ALA A 41 18.86 -6.09 -10.41
CA ALA A 41 19.71 -6.81 -9.47
C ALA A 41 19.18 -8.21 -9.08
N GLY A 42 18.05 -8.65 -9.63
CA GLY A 42 17.39 -9.92 -9.28
C GLY A 42 16.76 -9.98 -7.89
N LEU A 43 16.69 -8.83 -7.18
CA LEU A 43 16.22 -8.79 -5.79
C LEU A 43 14.69 -8.89 -5.65
N LEU A 44 13.93 -8.78 -6.75
CA LEU A 44 12.48 -8.94 -6.74
C LEU A 44 12.00 -10.36 -7.04
N GLU A 45 12.88 -11.28 -7.43
CA GLU A 45 12.48 -12.62 -7.89
C GLU A 45 11.71 -13.43 -6.86
N LYS A 46 12.06 -13.27 -5.57
CA LYS A 46 11.41 -13.98 -4.45
C LYS A 46 10.35 -13.12 -3.74
N LEU A 47 10.15 -11.89 -4.17
CA LEU A 47 9.24 -10.96 -3.52
C LEU A 47 7.89 -10.89 -4.25
N CYS A 48 6.82 -10.77 -3.48
CA CYS A 48 5.51 -10.39 -3.99
C CYS A 48 5.20 -8.95 -3.54
N PHE A 49 4.88 -8.09 -4.49
CA PHE A 49 4.53 -6.69 -4.23
C PHE A 49 3.10 -6.60 -3.71
N ILE A 50 2.90 -6.00 -2.56
CA ILE A 50 1.64 -5.99 -1.83
C ILE A 50 1.21 -4.56 -1.45
N GLY A 51 0.07 -4.43 -0.82
CA GLY A 51 -0.33 -3.21 -0.13
C GLY A 51 -0.82 -2.07 -1.02
N GLY A 52 -0.80 -0.85 -0.47
CA GLY A 52 -1.39 0.33 -1.10
C GLY A 52 -0.64 0.82 -2.33
N THR A 53 0.68 0.66 -2.36
CA THR A 53 1.49 1.06 -3.51
C THR A 53 1.36 0.04 -4.64
N CYS A 54 1.16 -1.24 -4.33
CA CYS A 54 0.79 -2.24 -5.32
C CYS A 54 -0.55 -1.89 -5.99
N LEU A 55 -1.58 -1.52 -5.21
CA LEU A 55 -2.86 -1.05 -5.76
C LEU A 55 -2.66 0.15 -6.71
N ARG A 56 -1.79 1.09 -6.35
CA ARG A 56 -1.48 2.26 -7.17
C ARG A 56 -0.70 1.92 -8.43
N ALA A 57 0.41 1.23 -8.26
CA ALA A 57 1.42 1.03 -9.30
C ALA A 57 1.11 -0.14 -10.25
N CYS A 58 0.32 -1.14 -9.83
CA CYS A 58 -0.03 -2.30 -10.65
C CYS A 58 -1.49 -2.35 -11.07
N TYR A 59 -2.38 -1.65 -10.36
CA TYR A 59 -3.83 -1.73 -10.60
C TYR A 59 -4.50 -0.38 -10.83
N GLY A 60 -3.75 0.74 -10.76
CA GLY A 60 -4.25 2.05 -11.10
C GLY A 60 -5.16 2.69 -10.05
N SER A 61 -5.00 2.35 -8.76
CA SER A 61 -5.70 3.06 -7.68
C SER A 61 -5.47 4.57 -7.78
N ASN A 62 -6.51 5.34 -7.54
CA ASN A 62 -6.52 6.79 -7.76
C ASN A 62 -5.93 7.61 -6.59
N ARG A 63 -5.56 7.01 -5.47
CA ARG A 63 -4.78 7.67 -4.44
C ARG A 63 -3.28 7.43 -4.62
N LEU A 64 -2.49 8.46 -4.36
CA LEU A 64 -1.03 8.36 -4.35
C LEU A 64 -0.55 7.55 -3.12
N SER A 65 0.69 7.03 -3.21
CA SER A 65 1.29 6.20 -2.16
C SER A 65 2.74 6.60 -1.87
N GLU A 66 3.26 6.22 -0.69
CA GLU A 66 4.54 6.73 -0.21
C GLU A 66 5.61 5.66 0.01
N ASP A 67 5.22 4.45 0.41
CA ASP A 67 6.12 3.39 0.84
C ASP A 67 5.95 2.15 -0.06
N LEU A 68 6.92 1.26 -0.07
CA LEU A 68 6.90 0.02 -0.84
C LEU A 68 6.77 -1.16 0.11
N ASP A 69 5.71 -1.93 -0.03
CA ASP A 69 5.41 -3.09 0.79
C ASP A 69 5.57 -4.37 -0.04
N PHE A 70 6.32 -5.33 0.47
CA PHE A 70 6.52 -6.64 -0.13
C PHE A 70 6.29 -7.75 0.89
N THR A 71 6.04 -8.95 0.39
CA THR A 71 6.24 -10.17 1.15
C THR A 71 7.26 -11.08 0.46
N GLY A 72 8.14 -11.66 1.27
CA GLY A 72 9.11 -12.66 0.85
C GLY A 72 8.69 -14.11 1.15
N GLY A 73 7.45 -14.30 1.68
CA GLY A 73 7.01 -15.62 2.13
C GLY A 73 7.51 -16.00 3.52
N ALA A 74 7.07 -17.16 4.01
CA ALA A 74 7.40 -17.64 5.36
C ALA A 74 8.90 -17.90 5.56
N ASP A 75 9.60 -18.25 4.48
CA ASP A 75 11.02 -18.58 4.49
C ASP A 75 11.93 -17.38 4.16
N PHE A 76 11.38 -16.18 4.12
CA PHE A 76 12.13 -14.97 3.82
C PHE A 76 13.28 -14.76 4.80
N ASN A 77 14.47 -14.54 4.25
CA ASN A 77 15.66 -14.19 5.00
C ASN A 77 16.16 -12.81 4.55
N ARG A 78 16.47 -11.95 5.50
CA ARG A 78 17.05 -10.62 5.26
C ARG A 78 18.30 -10.66 4.36
N ASP A 79 19.09 -11.72 4.45
CA ASP A 79 20.30 -11.91 3.64
C ASP A 79 20.00 -12.05 2.14
N ASP A 80 18.77 -12.45 1.77
CA ASP A 80 18.33 -12.45 0.35
C ASP A 80 18.38 -11.03 -0.25
N LEU A 81 18.35 -9.99 0.59
CA LEU A 81 18.38 -8.57 0.20
C LEU A 81 19.67 -7.84 0.66
N ALA A 82 20.76 -8.57 0.95
CA ALA A 82 22.03 -7.98 1.41
C ALA A 82 22.57 -6.89 0.46
N GLN A 83 22.31 -7.00 -0.85
CA GLN A 83 22.76 -6.03 -1.85
C GLN A 83 21.82 -4.84 -2.05
N LEU A 84 20.60 -4.82 -1.44
CA LEU A 84 19.59 -3.77 -1.64
C LEU A 84 20.17 -2.37 -1.43
N LYS A 85 20.86 -2.16 -0.31
CA LYS A 85 21.45 -0.86 0.04
C LYS A 85 22.43 -0.36 -1.01
N SER A 86 23.42 -1.17 -1.39
CA SER A 86 24.45 -0.79 -2.38
C SER A 86 23.83 -0.56 -3.76
N THR A 87 22.88 -1.40 -4.15
CA THR A 87 22.14 -1.29 -5.42
C THR A 87 21.40 0.04 -5.52
N LEU A 88 20.61 0.40 -4.51
CA LEU A 88 19.82 1.65 -4.54
C LEU A 88 20.71 2.88 -4.51
N ILE A 89 21.72 2.91 -3.64
CA ILE A 89 22.67 4.04 -3.57
C ILE A 89 23.35 4.20 -4.93
N GLY A 90 23.93 3.15 -5.48
CA GLY A 90 24.65 3.19 -6.75
C GLY A 90 23.79 3.66 -7.93
N LYS A 91 22.59 3.10 -8.09
CA LYS A 91 21.67 3.44 -9.19
C LYS A 91 21.15 4.88 -9.12
N LEU A 92 20.66 5.33 -7.95
CA LEU A 92 20.10 6.66 -7.80
C LEU A 92 21.19 7.75 -7.89
N GLN A 93 22.38 7.50 -7.33
CA GLN A 93 23.51 8.41 -7.49
C GLN A 93 23.99 8.51 -8.93
N ALA A 94 24.12 7.37 -9.63
CA ALA A 94 24.51 7.36 -11.02
C ALA A 94 23.52 8.08 -11.94
N LYS A 95 22.20 7.91 -11.70
CA LYS A 95 21.16 8.52 -12.53
C LYS A 95 21.00 10.01 -12.27
N TYR A 96 21.04 10.46 -11.03
CA TYR A 96 20.64 11.81 -10.63
C TYR A 96 21.72 12.66 -9.98
N GLY A 97 22.84 12.07 -9.59
CA GLY A 97 23.86 12.75 -8.78
C GLY A 97 23.35 13.16 -7.38
N LEU A 98 22.27 12.56 -6.89
CA LEU A 98 21.66 12.90 -5.62
C LEU A 98 22.36 12.19 -4.46
N HIS A 99 22.34 12.84 -3.28
CA HIS A 99 22.78 12.19 -2.05
C HIS A 99 21.70 11.22 -1.56
N VAL A 100 22.10 9.96 -1.41
CA VAL A 100 21.23 8.84 -1.06
C VAL A 100 21.78 8.09 0.13
N GLU A 101 20.97 7.90 1.13
CA GLU A 101 21.27 7.09 2.32
C GLU A 101 20.24 5.97 2.42
N VAL A 102 20.70 4.75 2.76
CA VAL A 102 19.83 3.61 3.05
C VAL A 102 20.22 3.05 4.41
N SER A 103 19.30 3.08 5.36
CA SER A 103 19.43 2.41 6.65
C SER A 103 18.81 1.02 6.56
N GLU A 104 19.57 0.02 6.99
CA GLU A 104 19.16 -1.37 7.02
C GLU A 104 18.26 -1.66 8.23
N PRO A 105 17.48 -2.76 8.20
CA PRO A 105 16.66 -3.16 9.33
C PRO A 105 17.52 -3.37 10.59
N SER A 106 17.11 -2.74 11.69
CA SER A 106 17.81 -2.82 12.99
C SER A 106 17.12 -3.74 13.99
N LYS A 107 15.88 -4.19 13.71
CA LYS A 107 15.14 -5.08 14.60
C LYS A 107 15.62 -6.51 14.42
N GLU A 108 15.91 -7.17 15.54
CA GLU A 108 16.28 -8.59 15.57
C GLU A 108 15.05 -9.52 15.66
N SER A 109 13.87 -8.98 15.95
CA SER A 109 12.63 -9.74 16.11
C SER A 109 11.44 -9.04 15.46
N GLY A 110 10.56 -9.81 14.88
CA GLY A 110 9.35 -9.36 14.20
C GLY A 110 9.21 -10.00 12.82
N ASN A 111 8.08 -9.76 12.17
CA ASN A 111 7.77 -10.33 10.86
C ASN A 111 8.06 -9.36 9.70
N VAL A 112 8.57 -8.17 9.98
CA VAL A 112 8.80 -7.12 8.97
C VAL A 112 10.17 -6.54 9.12
N ASP A 113 10.94 -6.62 8.06
CA ASP A 113 12.19 -5.91 7.88
C ASP A 113 11.95 -4.62 7.10
N THR A 114 12.47 -3.49 7.62
CA THR A 114 12.28 -2.16 7.05
C THR A 114 13.62 -1.56 6.64
N TRP A 115 13.83 -1.36 5.36
CA TRP A 115 14.88 -0.48 4.82
C TRP A 115 14.34 0.93 4.71
N LYS A 116 15.13 1.92 5.16
CA LYS A 116 14.72 3.32 5.13
C LYS A 116 15.60 4.07 4.16
N LEU A 117 15.04 4.41 3.01
CA LEU A 117 15.68 5.22 2.00
C LEU A 117 15.45 6.70 2.29
N ARG A 118 16.54 7.48 2.23
CA ARG A 118 16.53 8.94 2.34
C ARG A 118 17.23 9.53 1.12
N VAL A 119 16.51 10.34 0.35
CA VAL A 119 17.03 10.95 -0.89
C VAL A 119 16.93 12.45 -0.78
N GLN A 120 18.07 13.16 -0.94
CA GLN A 120 18.11 14.61 -0.98
C GLN A 120 17.75 15.08 -2.41
N THR A 121 16.45 15.17 -2.70
CA THR A 121 15.96 15.50 -4.04
C THR A 121 16.24 16.95 -4.45
N ARG A 122 16.50 17.85 -3.49
CA ARG A 122 16.75 19.28 -3.70
C ARG A 122 18.03 19.73 -2.99
N PRO A 123 19.22 19.39 -3.54
CA PRO A 123 20.50 19.71 -2.86
C PRO A 123 20.75 21.19 -2.66
N GLY A 124 20.19 22.05 -3.52
CA GLY A 124 20.27 23.52 -3.38
C GLY A 124 19.33 24.15 -2.33
N ALA A 125 18.42 23.36 -1.75
CA ALA A 125 17.43 23.83 -0.78
C ALA A 125 17.52 23.01 0.51
N GLN A 126 18.62 23.15 1.24
CA GLN A 126 18.91 22.38 2.46
C GLN A 126 17.86 22.53 3.58
N HIS A 127 17.05 23.59 3.54
CA HIS A 127 15.93 23.80 4.47
C HIS A 127 14.72 22.91 4.17
N LEU A 128 14.65 22.29 2.97
CA LEU A 128 13.60 21.35 2.64
C LEU A 128 13.98 19.93 3.08
N PRO A 129 13.03 19.17 3.65
CA PRO A 129 13.31 17.83 4.10
C PRO A 129 13.63 16.90 2.92
N ALA A 130 14.56 15.98 3.12
CA ALA A 130 14.81 14.89 2.20
C ALA A 130 13.59 13.98 2.06
N GLN A 131 13.38 13.39 0.89
CA GLN A 131 12.37 12.36 0.70
C GLN A 131 12.74 11.12 1.52
N ARG A 132 11.71 10.54 2.15
CA ARG A 132 11.85 9.31 2.93
C ARG A 132 10.88 8.28 2.36
N ILE A 133 11.40 7.11 2.02
CA ILE A 133 10.63 5.98 1.53
C ILE A 133 11.01 4.78 2.39
N HIS A 134 10.01 4.06 2.88
CA HIS A 134 10.24 2.77 3.52
C HIS A 134 10.05 1.66 2.48
N ILE A 135 10.90 0.66 2.57
CA ILE A 135 10.77 -0.59 1.85
C ILE A 135 10.59 -1.65 2.93
N ASP A 136 9.36 -2.09 3.08
CA ASP A 136 8.97 -3.07 4.08
C ASP A 136 8.83 -4.45 3.43
N VAL A 137 9.51 -5.45 3.98
CA VAL A 137 9.38 -6.84 3.53
C VAL A 137 8.92 -7.68 4.70
N CYS A 138 7.74 -8.29 4.58
CA CYS A 138 7.23 -9.16 5.62
C CYS A 138 7.52 -10.64 5.32
N ALA A 139 7.78 -11.42 6.39
CA ALA A 139 7.96 -12.86 6.35
C ALA A 139 6.60 -13.58 6.52
N ILE A 140 5.64 -13.26 5.64
CA ILE A 140 4.29 -13.84 5.63
C ILE A 140 3.97 -14.20 4.18
N PRO A 141 3.35 -15.35 3.88
CA PRO A 141 3.07 -15.74 2.50
C PRO A 141 1.99 -14.87 1.86
N SER A 142 2.14 -14.57 0.54
CA SER A 142 1.02 -14.25 -0.34
C SER A 142 0.53 -15.55 -0.98
N TYR A 143 -0.77 -15.70 -1.06
CA TYR A 143 -1.42 -16.92 -1.58
C TYR A 143 -1.81 -16.80 -3.05
N MET A 144 -1.95 -15.59 -3.56
CA MET A 144 -2.44 -15.30 -4.90
C MET A 144 -1.54 -14.29 -5.63
N GLY A 145 -0.27 -14.64 -5.79
CA GLY A 145 0.67 -13.84 -6.58
C GLY A 145 0.37 -13.96 -8.09
N VAL A 146 0.38 -12.82 -8.79
CA VAL A 146 0.14 -12.75 -10.25
C VAL A 146 1.16 -11.81 -10.92
N PRO A 147 1.59 -12.11 -12.16
CA PRO A 147 2.46 -11.19 -12.89
C PRO A 147 1.68 -9.93 -13.29
N LYS A 148 2.24 -8.75 -12.99
CA LYS A 148 1.68 -7.45 -13.35
C LYS A 148 2.77 -6.54 -13.91
N THR A 149 2.40 -5.73 -14.89
CA THR A 149 3.25 -4.64 -15.36
C THR A 149 3.16 -3.43 -14.44
N LEU A 150 4.30 -2.77 -14.25
CA LEU A 150 4.33 -1.51 -13.53
C LEU A 150 3.71 -0.40 -14.39
N LEU A 151 2.65 0.23 -13.89
CA LEU A 151 1.95 1.33 -14.55
C LEU A 151 2.69 2.65 -14.31
N ASN A 152 2.79 3.48 -15.34
CA ASN A 152 3.36 4.82 -15.25
C ASN A 152 2.30 5.87 -15.63
N PRO A 153 1.56 6.43 -14.67
CA PRO A 153 0.51 7.41 -14.95
C PRO A 153 1.02 8.82 -15.26
N TYR A 154 2.33 9.05 -15.16
CA TYR A 154 2.91 10.38 -15.24
C TYR A 154 3.28 10.83 -16.65
N GLY A 155 3.34 9.90 -17.61
CA GLY A 155 3.76 10.20 -18.98
C GLY A 155 5.23 10.67 -19.07
N VAL A 156 6.07 10.24 -18.13
CA VAL A 156 7.51 10.53 -18.05
C VAL A 156 8.28 9.23 -18.21
N ASP A 157 9.28 9.19 -19.05
CA ASP A 157 10.10 7.98 -19.22
C ASP A 157 10.95 7.71 -17.98
N MET A 158 10.57 6.67 -17.24
CA MET A 158 11.31 6.20 -16.06
C MET A 158 12.15 4.93 -16.37
N GLY A 159 12.12 4.44 -17.61
CA GLY A 159 12.78 3.19 -18.00
C GLY A 159 12.06 1.92 -17.52
N THR A 160 10.86 2.03 -16.97
CA THR A 160 10.10 0.91 -16.40
C THR A 160 9.01 0.35 -17.32
N GLN A 161 9.00 0.76 -18.59
CA GLN A 161 8.06 0.25 -19.57
C GLN A 161 8.25 -1.26 -19.77
N GLY A 162 7.19 -2.03 -19.55
CA GLY A 162 7.26 -3.49 -19.66
C GLY A 162 7.89 -4.21 -18.46
N LEU A 163 8.23 -3.51 -17.39
CA LEU A 163 8.69 -4.13 -16.15
C LEU A 163 7.57 -4.97 -15.54
N ILE A 164 7.80 -6.27 -15.42
CA ILE A 164 6.86 -7.23 -14.84
C ILE A 164 7.29 -7.53 -13.41
N LEU A 165 6.34 -7.46 -12.50
CA LEU A 165 6.50 -7.76 -11.08
C LEU A 165 5.55 -8.90 -10.68
N ASN A 166 5.95 -9.69 -9.70
CA ASN A 166 5.01 -10.55 -8.99
C ASN A 166 4.23 -9.68 -8.00
N ALA A 167 2.94 -9.51 -8.23
CA ALA A 167 2.05 -8.66 -7.42
C ALA A 167 0.94 -9.51 -6.81
N GLU A 168 0.50 -9.17 -5.63
CA GLU A 168 -0.62 -9.82 -4.98
C GLU A 168 -1.92 -9.51 -5.72
N ALA A 169 -2.79 -10.50 -5.92
CA ALA A 169 -4.07 -10.33 -6.58
C ALA A 169 -5.01 -9.42 -5.78
N LEU A 170 -5.89 -8.69 -6.47
CA LEU A 170 -6.82 -7.74 -5.85
C LEU A 170 -7.71 -8.38 -4.78
N GLU A 171 -8.14 -9.61 -5.02
CA GLU A 171 -8.99 -10.40 -4.13
C GLU A 171 -8.30 -10.69 -2.79
N GLU A 172 -6.99 -10.93 -2.82
CA GLU A 172 -6.17 -11.14 -1.63
C GLU A 172 -5.83 -9.82 -0.94
N ILE A 173 -5.39 -8.77 -1.68
CA ILE A 173 -5.18 -7.43 -1.14
C ILE A 173 -6.43 -6.94 -0.40
N TYR A 174 -7.62 -7.27 -0.92
CA TYR A 174 -8.87 -6.90 -0.26
C TYR A 174 -9.00 -7.54 1.12
N VAL A 175 -8.63 -8.82 1.26
CA VAL A 175 -8.60 -9.50 2.56
C VAL A 175 -7.56 -8.86 3.48
N ASP A 176 -6.37 -8.53 2.97
CA ASP A 176 -5.35 -7.84 3.78
C ASP A 176 -5.83 -6.50 4.30
N LYS A 177 -6.60 -5.75 3.50
CA LYS A 177 -7.23 -4.49 3.94
C LYS A 177 -8.33 -4.71 4.97
N ILE A 178 -9.10 -5.81 4.88
CA ILE A 178 -10.06 -6.21 5.92
C ILE A 178 -9.34 -6.50 7.24
N LEU A 179 -8.27 -7.28 7.20
CA LEU A 179 -7.47 -7.57 8.40
C LEU A 179 -6.79 -6.31 8.95
N ALA A 180 -6.23 -5.49 8.08
CA ALA A 180 -5.58 -4.24 8.49
C ALA A 180 -6.57 -3.28 9.17
N PHE A 181 -7.79 -3.14 8.66
CA PHE A 181 -8.85 -2.35 9.30
C PHE A 181 -9.13 -2.81 10.74
N ALA A 182 -9.26 -4.12 10.94
CA ALA A 182 -9.56 -4.67 12.26
C ALA A 182 -8.35 -4.66 13.20
N LEU A 183 -7.17 -5.08 12.72
CA LEU A 183 -6.06 -5.51 13.57
C LEU A 183 -4.97 -4.45 13.79
N ARG A 184 -4.87 -3.41 12.96
CA ARG A 184 -3.84 -2.38 13.16
C ARG A 184 -3.91 -1.77 14.55
N ARG A 185 -2.75 -1.59 15.17
CA ARG A 185 -2.64 -0.90 16.45
C ARG A 185 -2.94 0.60 16.31
N GLY A 186 -3.48 1.19 17.35
CA GLY A 186 -3.77 2.62 17.40
C GLY A 186 -5.05 2.99 16.63
N ARG A 187 -5.02 4.10 15.88
CA ARG A 187 -6.19 4.64 15.16
C ARG A 187 -6.51 3.86 13.89
N ILE A 188 -7.75 4.02 13.42
CA ILE A 188 -8.15 3.59 12.07
C ILE A 188 -7.30 4.36 11.04
N LYS A 189 -6.73 3.64 10.07
CA LYS A 189 -5.93 4.25 9.01
C LYS A 189 -6.82 4.66 7.84
N SER A 190 -6.81 5.94 7.54
CA SER A 190 -7.64 6.53 6.48
C SER A 190 -7.38 5.90 5.10
N ARG A 191 -6.12 5.57 4.81
CA ARG A 191 -5.74 4.92 3.55
C ARG A 191 -6.34 3.52 3.40
N ASP A 192 -6.45 2.75 4.49
CA ASP A 192 -7.10 1.43 4.43
C ASP A 192 -8.61 1.56 4.17
N LEU A 193 -9.29 2.58 4.76
CA LEU A 193 -10.70 2.88 4.45
C LEU A 193 -10.89 3.22 2.97
N TRP A 194 -10.00 4.03 2.41
CA TRP A 194 -10.04 4.39 0.98
C TRP A 194 -9.85 3.17 0.09
N ASP A 195 -8.83 2.35 0.39
CA ASP A 195 -8.51 1.15 -0.39
C ASP A 195 -9.65 0.14 -0.38
N LEU A 196 -10.30 -0.08 0.78
CA LEU A 196 -11.48 -0.94 0.88
C LEU A 196 -12.62 -0.49 -0.03
N LEU A 197 -12.91 0.83 -0.05
CA LEU A 197 -13.96 1.36 -0.94
C LEU A 197 -13.56 1.32 -2.41
N TRP A 198 -12.29 1.63 -2.71
CA TRP A 198 -11.81 1.58 -4.09
C TRP A 198 -11.93 0.16 -4.65
N LEU A 199 -11.50 -0.86 -3.91
CA LEU A 199 -11.63 -2.28 -4.30
C LEU A 199 -13.09 -2.67 -4.53
N LYS A 200 -13.99 -2.23 -3.65
CA LYS A 200 -15.42 -2.45 -3.84
C LYS A 200 -15.97 -1.78 -5.10
N GLN A 201 -15.56 -0.54 -5.38
CA GLN A 201 -15.96 0.18 -6.59
C GLN A 201 -15.44 -0.48 -7.87
N GLN A 202 -14.29 -1.16 -7.80
CA GLN A 202 -13.77 -2.00 -8.89
C GLN A 202 -14.54 -3.33 -9.01
N ARG A 203 -15.56 -3.58 -8.18
CA ARG A 203 -16.36 -4.81 -8.15
C ARG A 203 -15.53 -6.06 -7.86
N ILE A 204 -14.44 -5.90 -7.11
CA ILE A 204 -13.62 -7.01 -6.67
C ILE A 204 -14.34 -7.73 -5.53
N GLU A 205 -14.35 -9.06 -5.60
CA GLU A 205 -14.83 -9.92 -4.52
C GLU A 205 -13.63 -10.34 -3.66
N PRO A 206 -13.64 -10.06 -2.33
CA PRO A 206 -12.55 -10.46 -1.47
C PRO A 206 -12.48 -11.99 -1.35
N ALA A 207 -11.29 -12.56 -1.38
CA ALA A 207 -11.03 -13.98 -1.17
C ALA A 207 -11.19 -14.36 0.32
N LEU A 208 -12.40 -14.22 0.88
CA LEU A 208 -12.68 -14.37 2.31
C LEU A 208 -12.23 -15.71 2.90
N GLN A 209 -12.15 -16.77 2.07
CA GLN A 209 -11.63 -18.08 2.45
C GLN A 209 -10.15 -18.02 2.91
N LEU A 210 -9.41 -16.96 2.60
CA LEU A 210 -8.04 -16.78 3.04
C LEU A 210 -7.94 -16.22 4.48
N ILE A 211 -9.01 -15.65 5.04
CA ILE A 211 -8.98 -15.03 6.38
C ILE A 211 -8.41 -16.00 7.43
N PRO A 212 -8.84 -17.26 7.55
CA PRO A 212 -8.28 -18.18 8.56
C PRO A 212 -6.78 -18.41 8.42
N ASN A 213 -6.29 -18.52 7.18
CA ASN A 213 -4.86 -18.69 6.92
C ASN A 213 -4.07 -17.44 7.32
N LYS A 214 -4.50 -16.28 6.86
CA LYS A 214 -3.85 -15.01 7.17
C LYS A 214 -3.89 -14.67 8.67
N LEU A 215 -4.97 -15.00 9.38
CA LEU A 215 -5.02 -14.85 10.85
C LEU A 215 -3.95 -15.72 11.53
N ARG A 216 -3.78 -16.97 11.07
CA ARG A 216 -2.74 -17.89 11.57
C ARG A 216 -1.35 -17.33 11.31
N ASP A 217 -1.08 -16.82 10.11
CA ASP A 217 0.20 -16.23 9.73
C ASP A 217 0.55 -15.03 10.61
N HIS A 218 -0.46 -14.21 10.93
CA HIS A 218 -0.34 -13.08 11.84
C HIS A 218 -0.38 -13.46 13.33
N LYS A 219 -0.57 -14.75 13.66
CA LYS A 219 -0.72 -15.25 15.04
C LYS A 219 -1.87 -14.54 15.80
N VAL A 220 -2.99 -14.38 15.13
CA VAL A 220 -4.21 -13.75 15.67
C VAL A 220 -5.31 -14.78 15.76
N GLU A 221 -5.94 -14.87 16.93
CA GLU A 221 -7.10 -15.74 17.13
C GLU A 221 -8.37 -15.15 16.51
N LEU A 222 -9.23 -16.03 16.01
CA LEU A 222 -10.48 -15.63 15.36
C LEU A 222 -11.38 -14.76 16.25
N PRO A 223 -11.60 -15.08 17.56
CA PRO A 223 -12.39 -14.23 18.44
C PRO A 223 -11.84 -12.80 18.58
N ASP A 224 -10.51 -12.66 18.64
CA ASP A 224 -9.85 -11.35 18.72
C ASP A 224 -10.06 -10.52 17.46
N PHE A 225 -9.99 -11.16 16.29
CA PHE A 225 -10.27 -10.50 15.02
C PHE A 225 -11.73 -9.99 14.98
N LEU A 226 -12.70 -10.85 15.30
CA LEU A 226 -14.12 -10.50 15.29
C LEU A 226 -14.45 -9.38 16.27
N GLN A 227 -13.92 -9.45 17.49
CA GLN A 227 -14.11 -8.40 18.49
C GLN A 227 -13.56 -7.05 18.00
N LYS A 228 -12.32 -7.03 17.46
CA LYS A 228 -11.70 -5.82 16.98
C LYS A 228 -12.41 -5.27 15.74
N ALA A 229 -12.87 -6.12 14.82
CA ALA A 229 -13.62 -5.70 13.64
C ALA A 229 -14.95 -5.01 14.06
N ALA A 230 -15.65 -5.54 15.04
CA ALA A 230 -16.86 -4.93 15.58
C ALA A 230 -16.57 -3.58 16.26
N GLN A 231 -15.53 -3.51 17.10
CA GLN A 231 -15.13 -2.26 17.77
C GLN A 231 -14.72 -1.17 16.75
N ARG A 232 -13.97 -1.53 15.70
CA ARG A 232 -13.57 -0.61 14.64
C ARG A 232 -14.76 -0.13 13.81
N SER A 233 -15.71 -1.02 13.54
CA SER A 233 -16.94 -0.67 12.82
C SER A 233 -17.79 0.32 13.61
N ALA A 234 -17.93 0.12 14.92
CA ALA A 234 -18.61 1.07 15.81
C ALA A 234 -17.87 2.42 15.86
N ALA A 235 -16.55 2.42 16.08
CA ALA A 235 -15.76 3.66 16.10
C ALA A 235 -15.84 4.44 14.77
N LEU A 236 -15.91 3.73 13.63
CA LEU A 236 -16.04 4.36 12.32
C LEU A 236 -17.35 5.15 12.17
N THR A 237 -18.45 4.67 12.79
CA THR A 237 -19.77 5.31 12.73
C THR A 237 -19.97 6.37 13.80
N ASP A 238 -19.46 6.12 15.01
CA ASP A 238 -19.86 6.86 16.21
C ASP A 238 -18.83 7.91 16.64
N ASP A 239 -17.55 7.80 16.19
CA ASP A 239 -16.49 8.73 16.55
C ASP A 239 -16.27 9.78 15.46
N PRO A 240 -16.68 11.06 15.69
CA PRO A 240 -16.49 12.13 14.72
C PRO A 240 -15.00 12.44 14.44
N GLN A 241 -14.08 12.07 15.34
CA GLN A 241 -12.64 12.25 15.13
C GLN A 241 -12.13 11.39 13.97
N VAL A 242 -12.70 10.19 13.76
CA VAL A 242 -12.34 9.32 12.64
C VAL A 242 -12.63 10.00 11.29
N LYS A 243 -13.78 10.70 11.18
CA LYS A 243 -14.10 11.49 9.96
C LYS A 243 -13.11 12.61 9.75
N GLN A 244 -12.75 13.33 10.80
CA GLN A 244 -11.80 14.44 10.70
C GLN A 244 -10.40 13.95 10.34
N ASP A 245 -9.94 12.87 10.96
CA ASP A 245 -8.66 12.23 10.66
C ASP A 245 -8.62 11.74 9.21
N PHE A 246 -9.72 11.12 8.72
CA PHE A 246 -9.85 10.69 7.35
C PHE A 246 -9.70 11.85 6.37
N ARG A 247 -10.40 12.97 6.59
CA ARG A 247 -10.30 14.16 5.76
C ARG A 247 -8.87 14.72 5.74
N ASN A 248 -8.28 14.91 6.90
CA ASN A 248 -6.95 15.51 7.06
C ASN A 248 -5.84 14.65 6.41
N GLU A 249 -5.92 13.33 6.56
CA GLU A 249 -4.92 12.42 6.00
C GLU A 249 -5.09 12.29 4.48
N MET A 250 -6.32 12.08 4.00
CA MET A 250 -6.55 11.78 2.58
C MET A 250 -6.30 12.96 1.65
N GLN A 251 -6.42 14.20 2.11
CA GLN A 251 -6.04 15.39 1.32
C GLN A 251 -4.58 15.35 0.82
N ARG A 252 -3.72 14.61 1.50
CA ARG A 252 -2.30 14.47 1.17
C ARG A 252 -2.03 13.44 0.05
N PHE A 253 -3.06 12.67 -0.34
CA PHE A 253 -2.92 11.55 -1.26
C PHE A 253 -3.88 11.61 -2.44
N LEU A 254 -4.81 12.55 -2.44
CA LEU A 254 -5.85 12.64 -3.46
C LEU A 254 -5.70 13.90 -4.32
N PRO A 255 -5.84 13.79 -5.65
CA PRO A 255 -5.98 14.93 -6.52
C PRO A 255 -7.11 15.86 -6.08
N ALA A 256 -6.97 17.16 -6.32
CA ALA A 256 -7.92 18.19 -5.87
C ALA A 256 -9.37 17.90 -6.30
N GLN A 257 -9.57 17.40 -7.51
CA GLN A 257 -10.88 17.04 -8.02
C GLN A 257 -11.53 15.91 -7.19
N LEU A 258 -10.77 14.87 -6.85
CA LEU A 258 -11.26 13.78 -6.00
C LEU A 258 -11.57 14.26 -4.58
N VAL A 259 -10.75 15.15 -4.02
CA VAL A 259 -11.02 15.77 -2.71
C VAL A 259 -12.38 16.47 -2.73
N ALA A 260 -12.66 17.27 -3.76
CA ALA A 260 -13.94 17.98 -3.90
C ALA A 260 -15.14 17.03 -4.02
N GLN A 261 -14.99 15.94 -4.77
CA GLN A 261 -16.05 14.97 -5.01
C GLN A 261 -16.31 14.02 -3.83
N THR A 262 -15.31 13.79 -2.98
CA THR A 262 -15.35 12.78 -1.91
C THR A 262 -15.24 13.38 -0.51
N LEU A 263 -14.08 13.92 -0.13
CA LEU A 263 -13.82 14.39 1.24
C LEU A 263 -14.73 15.56 1.66
N ASN A 264 -15.13 16.39 0.70
CA ASN A 264 -16.02 17.53 0.90
C ASN A 264 -17.50 17.18 0.69
N ASN A 265 -17.82 15.89 0.53
CA ASN A 265 -19.16 15.41 0.26
C ASN A 265 -19.63 14.47 1.39
N ASP A 266 -20.62 14.90 2.17
CA ASP A 266 -21.14 14.10 3.28
C ASP A 266 -21.80 12.78 2.84
N LYS A 267 -22.30 12.69 1.59
CA LYS A 267 -22.82 11.45 1.03
C LYS A 267 -21.74 10.41 0.85
N PHE A 268 -20.50 10.83 0.54
CA PHE A 268 -19.37 9.91 0.47
C PHE A 268 -19.04 9.31 1.84
N TRP A 269 -19.05 10.14 2.90
CA TRP A 269 -18.83 9.64 4.25
C TRP A 269 -19.93 8.68 4.70
N ALA A 270 -21.20 9.02 4.44
CA ALA A 270 -22.34 8.14 4.74
C ALA A 270 -22.22 6.80 3.98
N TYR A 271 -21.79 6.83 2.71
CA TYR A 271 -21.52 5.62 1.95
C TYR A 271 -20.41 4.79 2.60
N LEU A 272 -19.28 5.41 2.96
CA LEU A 272 -18.14 4.75 3.62
C LEU A 272 -18.55 4.05 4.92
N THR A 273 -19.28 4.76 5.80
CA THR A 273 -19.73 4.24 7.10
C THR A 273 -20.81 3.17 7.00
N ASN A 274 -21.49 3.05 5.87
CA ASN A 274 -22.39 1.94 5.58
C ASN A 274 -21.66 0.72 5.03
N GLU A 275 -20.78 0.94 4.04
CA GLU A 275 -20.17 -0.15 3.26
C GLU A 275 -19.11 -0.93 4.02
N ILE A 276 -18.27 -0.25 4.81
CA ILE A 276 -17.19 -0.93 5.54
C ILE A 276 -17.73 -1.84 6.64
N PRO A 277 -18.65 -1.40 7.53
CA PRO A 277 -19.28 -2.31 8.47
C PRO A 277 -20.05 -3.45 7.82
N SER A 278 -20.69 -3.22 6.67
CA SER A 278 -21.35 -4.28 5.90
C SER A 278 -20.35 -5.33 5.39
N LEU A 279 -19.19 -4.90 4.91
CA LEU A 279 -18.09 -5.79 4.51
C LEU A 279 -17.58 -6.61 5.71
N MET A 280 -17.42 -5.99 6.88
CA MET A 280 -16.98 -6.69 8.10
C MET A 280 -17.99 -7.78 8.52
N ARG A 281 -19.29 -7.47 8.50
CA ARG A 281 -20.34 -8.48 8.77
C ARG A 281 -20.32 -9.63 7.76
N ARG A 282 -20.06 -9.33 6.50
CA ARG A 282 -19.93 -10.35 5.46
C ARG A 282 -18.71 -11.25 5.72
N ALA A 283 -17.56 -10.66 6.08
CA ALA A 283 -16.37 -11.42 6.48
C ALA A 283 -16.65 -12.30 7.70
N GLU A 284 -17.31 -11.78 8.74
CA GLU A 284 -17.75 -12.57 9.91
C GLU A 284 -18.65 -13.74 9.50
N SER A 285 -19.64 -13.50 8.64
CA SER A 285 -20.59 -14.53 8.21
C SER A 285 -19.90 -15.67 7.43
N SER A 286 -18.86 -15.35 6.66
CA SER A 286 -18.08 -16.36 5.92
C SER A 286 -17.23 -17.27 6.81
N LEU A 287 -17.00 -16.87 8.07
CA LEU A 287 -16.19 -17.60 9.06
C LEU A 287 -17.02 -18.47 9.99
N LYS A 288 -18.36 -18.35 9.95
CA LYS A 288 -19.26 -19.23 10.69
C LYS A 288 -19.32 -20.57 10.00
N PRO A 289 -19.28 -21.70 10.74
CA PRO A 289 -19.53 -23.02 10.14
C PRO A 289 -20.84 -22.98 9.38
N GLN A 290 -20.85 -23.41 8.12
CA GLN A 290 -22.11 -23.71 7.45
C GLN A 290 -22.81 -24.78 8.29
N ALA A 291 -23.97 -24.46 8.84
CA ALA A 291 -24.81 -25.47 9.45
C ALA A 291 -25.09 -26.54 8.36
N ASP A 292 -24.66 -27.76 8.63
CA ASP A 292 -24.87 -28.88 7.73
C ASP A 292 -26.34 -28.94 7.32
N SER A 293 -26.61 -28.67 6.05
CA SER A 293 -27.95 -28.79 5.45
C SER A 293 -28.32 -30.27 5.20
N ASN A 294 -27.89 -31.18 6.08
CA ASN A 294 -28.10 -32.63 5.96
C ASN A 294 -29.23 -33.17 6.83
N ASP A 295 -30.16 -32.31 7.29
CA ASP A 295 -31.33 -32.80 8.07
C ASP A 295 -32.64 -32.70 7.31
N PHE A 296 -32.64 -33.09 6.01
CA PHE A 296 -33.88 -33.32 5.29
C PHE A 296 -33.74 -34.53 4.36
N MET A 297 -33.56 -35.70 4.95
CA MET A 297 -33.97 -36.99 4.36
C MET A 297 -34.27 -37.99 5.49
N MET A 298 -35.48 -37.92 6.01
CA MET A 298 -36.22 -39.07 6.57
C MET A 298 -37.64 -39.03 6.03
#